data_a32fae7654b7c12478c56ff1660e66f8
#
_entry.id   a32fae7654b7c12478c56ff1660e66f8
#
_cell.length_a   1.000
_cell.length_b   1.000
_cell.length_c   1.000
_cell.angle_alpha   90.00
_cell.angle_beta   90.00
_cell.angle_gamma   90.00
#
_symmetry.space_group_name_H-M   'P 1'
#
loop_
_entity.id
_entity.type
_entity.pdbx_description
1 polymer ?
#
loop_
_entity_poly.entity_id
_entity_poly.type
_entity_poly.pdbx_seq_one_letter_code
_entity_poly.pdbx_strand_id
1 'polypeptide(L)'
;MKMRALTVSHKKKLKEIAAYLAKNGNYAADVIPPAYPCDRERLVVICVSVAKVMPDSFRRFCMELSKDKAQNVALIACGAPENANMVADWIRGAGTNFVDDILYVKCGLFGGMKAEDQKTVEEWYQNVLKKLS
;
A
#
# COMPACT_ATOMS: atom_id res chain seq x y z
N MET A 1 4.81 11.65 -11.26
CA MET A 1 4.95 11.79 -9.79
C MET A 1 5.84 10.67 -9.28
N LYS A 2 6.63 10.95 -8.29
CA LYS A 2 7.48 9.92 -7.68
C LYS A 2 6.67 9.09 -6.70
N MET A 3 6.17 7.94 -7.15
CA MET A 3 5.37 7.04 -6.33
C MET A 3 5.75 5.59 -6.56
N ARG A 4 5.50 4.76 -5.56
CA ARG A 4 5.72 3.31 -5.62
C ARG A 4 4.45 2.59 -5.16
N ALA A 5 4.16 1.47 -5.80
CA ALA A 5 3.12 0.55 -5.35
C ALA A 5 3.77 -0.77 -4.97
N LEU A 6 3.58 -1.20 -3.73
CA LEU A 6 4.25 -2.36 -3.16
C LEU A 6 3.24 -3.33 -2.56
N THR A 7 3.56 -4.61 -2.57
CA THR A 7 2.70 -5.64 -1.98
C THR A 7 3.53 -6.71 -1.29
N VAL A 8 2.94 -7.36 -0.30
CA VAL A 8 3.54 -8.53 0.36
C VAL A 8 2.62 -9.74 0.20
N SER A 9 1.49 -9.55 -0.45
CA SER A 9 0.45 -10.55 -0.56
C SER A 9 0.69 -11.52 -1.71
N HIS A 10 0.24 -12.76 -1.53
CA HIS A 10 0.13 -13.74 -2.61
C HIS A 10 -1.23 -13.65 -3.34
N LYS A 11 -2.13 -12.80 -2.87
CA LYS A 11 -3.45 -12.63 -3.47
C LYS A 11 -3.34 -11.95 -4.83
N LYS A 12 -3.88 -12.59 -5.85
CA LYS A 12 -3.84 -12.09 -7.23
C LYS A 12 -4.42 -10.68 -7.33
N LYS A 13 -5.56 -10.43 -6.69
CA LYS A 13 -6.20 -9.11 -6.71
C LYS A 13 -5.28 -8.01 -6.21
N LEU A 14 -4.59 -8.22 -5.08
CA LEU A 14 -3.71 -7.20 -4.52
C LEU A 14 -2.49 -6.94 -5.41
N LYS A 15 -1.95 -8.01 -6.03
CA LYS A 15 -0.86 -7.85 -7.00
C LYS A 15 -1.30 -7.04 -8.22
N GLU A 16 -2.49 -7.30 -8.72
CA GLU A 16 -3.04 -6.58 -9.89
C GLU A 16 -3.35 -5.12 -9.55
N ILE A 17 -3.86 -4.86 -8.34
CA ILE A 17 -4.10 -3.49 -7.88
C ILE A 17 -2.77 -2.72 -7.81
N ALA A 18 -1.75 -3.33 -7.22
CA ALA A 18 -0.43 -2.71 -7.14
C ALA A 18 0.13 -2.41 -8.54
N ALA A 19 0.02 -3.36 -9.45
CA ALA A 19 0.46 -3.19 -10.83
C ALA A 19 -0.31 -2.06 -11.54
N TYR A 20 -1.60 -1.98 -11.33
CA TYR A 20 -2.45 -0.91 -11.89
C TYR A 20 -1.99 0.47 -11.39
N LEU A 21 -1.77 0.60 -10.09
CA LEU A 21 -1.36 1.87 -9.50
C LEU A 21 0.07 2.27 -9.88
N ALA A 22 0.94 1.29 -10.10
CA ALA A 22 2.35 1.54 -10.44
C ALA A 22 2.51 2.29 -11.76
N LYS A 23 1.49 2.32 -12.62
CA LYS A 23 1.50 3.12 -13.86
C LYS A 23 1.72 4.61 -13.58
N ASN A 24 1.44 5.07 -12.37
CA ASN A 24 1.58 6.47 -11.98
C ASN A 24 3.00 6.84 -11.54
N GLY A 25 3.89 5.87 -11.46
CA GLY A 25 5.28 6.06 -11.02
C GLY A 25 6.28 5.58 -12.06
N ASN A 26 7.54 5.57 -11.67
CA ASN A 26 8.67 5.21 -12.55
C ASN A 26 9.10 3.76 -12.43
N TYR A 27 8.57 3.02 -11.45
CA TYR A 27 8.93 1.63 -11.19
C TYR A 27 7.70 0.75 -11.31
N ALA A 28 7.88 -0.46 -11.78
CA ALA A 28 6.84 -1.48 -11.72
C ALA A 28 6.51 -1.78 -10.25
N ALA A 29 5.32 -2.34 -10.00
CA ALA A 29 4.97 -2.82 -8.68
C ALA A 29 5.99 -3.88 -8.22
N ASP A 30 6.29 -3.87 -6.93
CA ASP A 30 7.27 -4.79 -6.36
C ASP A 30 6.76 -5.35 -5.03
N VAL A 31 7.48 -6.35 -4.51
CA VAL A 31 7.20 -6.95 -3.21
C VAL A 31 7.92 -6.17 -2.11
N ILE A 32 7.54 -6.44 -0.86
CA ILE A 32 8.19 -5.84 0.30
C ILE A 32 9.13 -6.89 0.94
N PRO A 33 10.42 -6.59 1.15
CA PRO A 33 11.10 -5.35 0.80
C PRO A 33 11.39 -5.25 -0.70
N PRO A 34 11.29 -4.05 -1.29
CA PRO A 34 11.50 -3.89 -2.72
C PRO A 34 12.97 -4.03 -3.11
N ALA A 35 13.22 -4.45 -4.36
CA ALA A 35 14.58 -4.59 -4.90
C ALA A 35 15.31 -3.24 -4.92
N TYR A 36 14.59 -2.17 -5.25
CA TYR A 36 15.09 -0.81 -5.16
C TYR A 36 14.43 -0.13 -3.98
N PRO A 37 15.18 0.25 -2.93
CA PRO A 37 14.60 0.88 -1.75
C PRO A 37 13.85 2.17 -2.09
N CYS A 38 12.82 2.45 -1.31
CA CYS A 38 12.12 3.74 -1.41
C CYS A 38 13.07 4.86 -1.04
N ASP A 39 13.09 5.91 -1.86
CA ASP A 39 13.95 7.07 -1.64
C ASP A 39 13.23 8.33 -2.09
N ARG A 40 12.84 9.16 -1.13
CA ARG A 40 12.15 10.43 -1.36
C ARG A 40 10.89 10.28 -2.22
N GLU A 41 10.17 9.20 -2.01
CA GLU A 41 8.91 8.99 -2.72
C GLU A 41 7.87 10.01 -2.26
N ARG A 42 7.12 10.56 -3.19
CA ARG A 42 5.99 11.44 -2.84
C ARG A 42 4.88 10.62 -2.20
N LEU A 43 4.67 9.41 -2.70
CA LEU A 43 3.64 8.50 -2.21
C LEU A 43 4.09 7.05 -2.36
N VAL A 44 3.92 6.28 -1.30
CA VAL A 44 4.04 4.81 -1.35
C VAL A 44 2.67 4.22 -1.03
N VAL A 45 2.13 3.41 -1.92
CA VAL A 45 0.90 2.66 -1.69
C VAL A 45 1.27 1.23 -1.35
N ILE A 46 0.82 0.75 -0.20
CA ILE A 46 1.04 -0.62 0.25
C ILE A 46 -0.25 -1.41 0.10
N CYS A 47 -0.21 -2.49 -0.67
CA CYS A 47 -1.35 -3.39 -0.87
C CYS A 47 -1.06 -4.69 -0.15
N VAL A 48 -1.80 -4.99 0.92
CA VAL A 48 -1.47 -6.08 1.82
C VAL A 48 -2.70 -6.83 2.33
N SER A 49 -2.55 -8.14 2.51
CA SER A 49 -3.51 -8.93 3.25
C SER A 49 -3.09 -8.90 4.71
N VAL A 50 -3.92 -8.28 5.56
CA VAL A 50 -3.59 -8.06 6.96
C VAL A 50 -4.10 -9.21 7.83
N ALA A 51 -3.34 -9.53 8.87
CA ALA A 51 -3.67 -10.56 9.84
C ALA A 51 -3.19 -10.10 11.22
N LYS A 52 -3.64 -10.79 12.26
CA LYS A 52 -3.25 -10.48 13.64
C LYS A 52 -1.73 -10.55 13.82
N VAL A 53 -1.07 -11.49 13.14
CA VAL A 53 0.38 -11.64 13.14
C VAL A 53 0.87 -11.41 11.71
N MET A 54 1.80 -10.49 11.54
CA MET A 54 2.39 -10.16 10.24
C MET A 54 3.85 -10.59 10.20
N PRO A 55 4.41 -10.89 9.00
CA PRO A 55 5.84 -11.22 8.89
C PRO A 55 6.73 -10.12 9.45
N ASP A 56 7.80 -10.50 10.14
CA ASP A 56 8.73 -9.54 10.72
C ASP A 56 9.35 -8.61 9.68
N SER A 57 9.65 -9.12 8.50
CA SER A 57 10.22 -8.31 7.40
C SER A 57 9.26 -7.20 6.98
N PHE A 58 7.96 -7.49 6.93
CA PHE A 58 6.95 -6.50 6.60
C PHE A 58 6.81 -5.46 7.71
N ARG A 59 6.71 -5.92 8.96
CA ARG A 59 6.61 -5.01 10.11
C ARG A 59 7.80 -4.08 10.17
N ARG A 60 9.00 -4.63 10.00
CA ARG A 60 10.24 -3.84 10.00
C ARG A 60 10.27 -2.82 8.88
N PHE A 61 9.84 -3.22 7.69
CA PHE A 61 9.74 -2.30 6.55
C PHE A 61 8.85 -1.11 6.89
N CYS A 62 7.65 -1.36 7.44
CA CYS A 62 6.71 -0.30 7.81
C CYS A 62 7.30 0.63 8.88
N MET A 63 7.96 0.07 9.89
CA MET A 63 8.52 0.84 10.99
C MET A 63 9.75 1.65 10.59
N GLU A 64 10.39 1.29 9.49
CA GLU A 64 11.57 2.01 8.97
C GLU A 64 11.23 2.96 7.82
N LEU A 65 9.96 3.05 7.45
CA LEU A 65 9.51 3.88 6.33
C LEU A 65 9.41 5.35 6.77
N SER A 66 10.57 5.96 6.96
CA SER A 66 10.69 7.34 7.43
C SER A 66 10.25 8.33 6.34
N LYS A 67 10.10 9.60 6.73
CA LYS A 67 9.70 10.68 5.84
C LYS A 67 10.71 10.88 4.70
N ASP A 68 11.97 10.57 4.93
CA ASP A 68 13.01 10.63 3.90
C ASP A 68 12.82 9.59 2.80
N LYS A 69 12.22 8.46 3.14
CA LYS A 69 11.94 7.38 2.18
C LYS A 69 10.61 7.59 1.48
N ALA A 70 9.60 8.07 2.21
CA ALA A 70 8.26 8.31 1.70
C ALA A 70 7.63 9.50 2.41
N GLN A 71 7.26 10.51 1.66
CA GLN A 71 6.59 11.68 2.22
C GLN A 71 5.18 11.34 2.69
N ASN A 72 4.50 10.48 1.94
CA ASN A 72 3.15 10.01 2.24
C ASN A 72 3.05 8.51 2.01
N VAL A 73 2.26 7.84 2.83
CA VAL A 73 1.97 6.41 2.67
C VAL A 73 0.47 6.19 2.75
N ALA A 74 -0.06 5.41 1.82
CA ALA A 74 -1.47 5.00 1.80
C ALA A 74 -1.57 3.49 1.80
N LEU A 75 -2.68 2.96 2.32
CA LEU A 75 -2.86 1.52 2.54
C LEU A 75 -4.11 1.00 1.86
N ILE A 76 -3.95 -0.10 1.12
CA ILE A 76 -5.05 -0.92 0.62
C ILE A 76 -4.95 -2.26 1.34
N ALA A 77 -6.00 -2.64 2.05
CA ALA A 77 -5.97 -3.81 2.91
C ALA A 77 -7.08 -4.80 2.57
N CYS A 78 -6.73 -6.08 2.65
CA CYS A 78 -7.68 -7.19 2.67
C CYS A 78 -7.60 -7.80 4.06
N GLY A 79 -8.71 -7.84 4.79
CA GLY A 79 -8.75 -8.38 6.16
C GLY A 79 -9.44 -7.44 7.14
N ALA A 80 -9.31 -7.76 8.43
CA ALA A 80 -10.03 -7.04 9.48
C ALA A 80 -9.49 -5.63 9.72
N PRO A 81 -10.38 -4.64 9.94
CA PRO A 81 -9.95 -3.26 10.18
C PRO A 81 -8.97 -3.09 11.34
N GLU A 82 -9.13 -3.83 12.44
CA GLU A 82 -8.20 -3.74 13.56
C GLU A 82 -6.77 -4.14 13.19
N ASN A 83 -6.62 -5.11 12.27
CA ASN A 83 -5.30 -5.52 11.79
C ASN A 83 -4.71 -4.48 10.84
N ALA A 84 -5.54 -3.86 10.00
CA ALA A 84 -5.11 -2.76 9.14
C ALA A 84 -4.66 -1.56 9.96
N ASN A 85 -5.38 -1.25 11.04
CA ASN A 85 -5.03 -0.14 11.95
C ASN A 85 -3.70 -0.41 12.66
N MET A 86 -3.41 -1.65 13.00
CA MET A 86 -2.11 -2.03 13.56
C MET A 86 -0.97 -1.68 12.59
N VAL A 87 -1.15 -2.03 11.31
CA VAL A 87 -0.17 -1.69 10.27
C VAL A 87 -0.04 -0.18 10.11
N ALA A 88 -1.17 0.53 10.08
CA ALA A 88 -1.18 1.99 9.98
C ALA A 88 -0.40 2.64 11.13
N ASP A 89 -0.52 2.10 12.34
CA ASP A 89 0.21 2.62 13.50
C ASP A 89 1.72 2.43 13.37
N TRP A 90 2.16 1.30 12.82
CA TRP A 90 3.59 1.11 12.54
C TRP A 90 4.09 2.17 11.56
N ILE A 91 3.32 2.46 10.52
CA ILE A 91 3.67 3.43 9.48
C ILE A 91 3.73 4.84 10.08
N ARG A 92 2.71 5.22 10.86
CA ARG A 92 2.69 6.53 11.54
C ARG A 92 3.89 6.70 12.45
N GLY A 93 4.26 5.65 13.18
CA GLY A 93 5.41 5.68 14.08
C GLY A 93 6.74 5.92 13.40
N ALA A 94 6.84 5.63 12.10
CA ALA A 94 8.07 5.83 11.33
C ALA A 94 8.29 7.31 10.93
N GLY A 95 7.28 8.17 11.07
CA GLY A 95 7.39 9.60 10.84
C GLY A 95 6.87 10.08 9.49
N THR A 96 6.46 9.18 8.61
CA THR A 96 5.82 9.57 7.34
C THR A 96 4.39 10.05 7.60
N ASN A 97 3.82 10.79 6.65
CA ASN A 97 2.41 11.13 6.69
C ASN A 97 1.58 9.95 6.21
N PHE A 98 0.86 9.31 7.13
CA PHE A 98 -0.07 8.24 6.75
C PHE A 98 -1.38 8.87 6.28
N VAL A 99 -1.79 8.55 5.04
CA VAL A 99 -3.06 9.04 4.50
C VAL A 99 -4.20 8.27 5.17
N ASP A 100 -5.01 8.97 5.97
CA ASP A 100 -6.05 8.36 6.79
C ASP A 100 -7.31 8.05 5.98
N ASP A 101 -7.14 7.16 5.00
CA ASP A 101 -8.22 6.70 4.12
C ASP A 101 -7.82 5.32 3.59
N ILE A 102 -8.01 4.31 4.45
CA ILE A 102 -7.65 2.94 4.10
C ILE A 102 -8.73 2.36 3.18
N LEU A 103 -8.32 1.84 2.03
CA LEU A 103 -9.22 1.11 1.15
C LEU A 103 -9.25 -0.37 1.54
N TYR A 104 -10.43 -0.87 1.86
CA TYR A 104 -10.62 -2.28 2.15
C TYR A 104 -11.17 -2.98 0.92
N VAL A 105 -10.50 -4.06 0.50
CA VAL A 105 -10.92 -4.86 -0.65
C VAL A 105 -11.14 -6.31 -0.22
N LYS A 106 -12.05 -6.99 -0.91
CA LYS A 106 -12.31 -8.41 -0.69
C LYS A 106 -11.44 -9.21 -1.66
N CYS A 107 -10.67 -10.15 -1.12
CA CYS A 107 -9.82 -11.02 -1.92
C CYS A 107 -10.30 -12.46 -1.83
N GLY A 108 -10.75 -13.02 -2.96
CA GLY A 108 -11.06 -14.44 -3.07
C GLY A 108 -9.78 -15.26 -3.26
N LEU A 109 -9.92 -16.58 -3.25
CA LEU A 109 -8.78 -17.49 -3.44
C LEU A 109 -8.17 -17.39 -4.84
N PHE A 110 -9.02 -17.20 -5.85
CA PHE A 110 -8.59 -17.24 -7.26
C PHE A 110 -8.98 -15.98 -8.03
N GLY A 111 -9.72 -15.06 -7.42
CA GLY A 111 -10.23 -13.89 -8.10
C GLY A 111 -9.18 -12.80 -8.25
N GLY A 112 -9.09 -12.22 -9.45
CA GLY A 112 -8.29 -11.03 -9.70
C GLY A 112 -9.11 -9.75 -9.61
N MET A 113 -8.51 -8.64 -10.02
CA MET A 113 -9.16 -7.33 -10.07
C MET A 113 -10.16 -7.30 -11.22
N LYS A 114 -11.41 -6.95 -10.91
CA LYS A 114 -12.48 -6.76 -11.91
C LYS A 114 -12.58 -5.29 -12.30
N ALA A 115 -13.40 -5.00 -13.32
CA ALA A 115 -13.61 -3.62 -13.77
C ALA A 115 -14.16 -2.73 -12.64
N GLU A 116 -15.07 -3.26 -11.80
CA GLU A 116 -15.58 -2.54 -10.64
C GLU A 116 -14.49 -2.22 -9.63
N ASP A 117 -13.60 -3.18 -9.39
CA ASP A 117 -12.48 -2.99 -8.47
C ASP A 117 -11.56 -1.89 -8.98
N GLN A 118 -11.27 -1.91 -10.28
CA GLN A 118 -10.42 -0.90 -10.90
C GLN A 118 -10.99 0.50 -10.74
N LYS A 119 -12.29 0.65 -10.94
CA LYS A 119 -13.00 1.92 -10.76
C LYS A 119 -12.89 2.39 -9.31
N THR A 120 -13.16 1.50 -8.36
CA THR A 120 -13.08 1.81 -6.93
C THR A 120 -11.67 2.23 -6.52
N VAL A 121 -10.66 1.49 -6.99
CA VAL A 121 -9.26 1.80 -6.72
C VAL A 121 -8.88 3.16 -7.30
N GLU A 122 -9.30 3.45 -8.53
CA GLU A 122 -8.97 4.72 -9.17
C GLU A 122 -9.61 5.90 -8.44
N GLU A 123 -10.88 5.78 -8.04
CA GLU A 123 -11.56 6.82 -7.28
C GLU A 123 -10.89 7.05 -5.92
N TRP A 124 -10.54 5.98 -5.23
CA TRP A 124 -9.79 6.07 -3.97
C TRP A 124 -8.44 6.76 -4.18
N TYR A 125 -7.72 6.36 -5.22
CA TYR A 125 -6.41 6.93 -5.53
C TYR A 125 -6.49 8.44 -5.78
N GLN A 126 -7.49 8.88 -6.55
CA GLN A 126 -7.70 10.31 -6.79
C GLN A 126 -7.99 11.07 -5.48
N ASN A 127 -8.75 10.45 -4.57
CA ASN A 127 -9.00 11.05 -3.25
C ASN A 127 -7.72 11.10 -2.40
N VAL A 128 -6.88 10.06 -2.46
CA VAL A 128 -5.58 10.05 -1.78
C VAL A 128 -4.71 11.21 -2.27
N LEU A 129 -4.65 11.44 -3.57
CA LEU A 129 -3.85 12.54 -4.14
C LEU A 129 -4.24 13.89 -3.59
N LYS A 130 -5.50 14.09 -3.24
CA LYS A 130 -5.99 15.34 -2.65
C LYS A 130 -5.58 15.52 -1.18
N LYS A 131 -5.13 14.45 -0.54
CA LYS A 131 -4.78 14.43 0.89
C LYS A 131 -3.28 14.38 1.14
N LEU A 132 -2.46 14.47 0.10
CA LEU A 132 -1.01 14.42 0.26
C LEU A 132 -0.47 15.67 0.96
N SER A 133 0.50 15.46 1.83
CA SER A 133 1.21 16.54 2.48
C SER A 133 2.38 17.05 1.62
#